data_3ab5e9f8341b97371ca3bda1bf6f9578
#
_entry.id   3ab5e9f8341b97371ca3bda1bf6f9578
#
_cell.length_a   1.000
_cell.length_b   1.000
_cell.length_c   1.000
_cell.angle_alpha   90.00
_cell.angle_beta   90.00
_cell.angle_gamma   90.00
#
_symmetry.space_group_name_H-M   'P 1'
#
loop_
_entity.id
_entity.type
_entity.pdbx_description
1 polymer ?
#
loop_
_entity_poly.entity_id
_entity_poly.type
_entity_poly.pdbx_seq_one_letter_code
_entity_poly.pdbx_strand_id
1 'polypeptide(L)'
;ARLLKKRLDKLGRKSGPVVFETGYGPSGLPHMGTFGEVVRTTMVLHAFDVLTGGAYEPKLICVSDDMDGMRKVPENLPNQAMLAEHLQEPLTVVPDPFGTHDSYGAHMNARLRGFLDSFGFTYVFKSATELYRSGAYDDILVRALEKYDEIMQVMLPTLGAERQATYS
;
A
#
# COMPACT_ATOMS: atom_id res chain seq x y z
N ALA A 1 7.05 2.94 18.05
CA ALA A 1 8.48 2.83 18.35
C ALA A 1 8.76 1.86 19.51
N ARG A 2 8.35 2.13 20.76
CA ARG A 2 8.68 1.29 21.94
C ARG A 2 8.22 -0.16 21.83
N LEU A 3 7.00 -0.41 21.34
CA LEU A 3 6.46 -1.77 21.15
C LEU A 3 7.24 -2.54 20.08
N LEU A 4 7.64 -1.88 19.01
CA LEU A 4 8.47 -2.47 17.96
C LEU A 4 9.85 -2.85 18.51
N LYS A 5 10.51 -1.95 19.23
CA LYS A 5 11.79 -2.25 19.88
C LYS A 5 11.67 -3.47 20.80
N LYS A 6 10.66 -3.49 21.68
CA LYS A 6 10.39 -4.63 22.58
C LYS A 6 10.20 -5.94 21.83
N ARG A 7 9.52 -5.92 20.67
CA ARG A 7 9.34 -7.10 19.81
C ARG A 7 10.68 -7.56 19.23
N LEU A 8 11.49 -6.65 18.71
CA LEU A 8 12.82 -6.98 18.16
C LEU A 8 13.76 -7.54 19.22
N ASP A 9 13.76 -6.97 20.43
CA ASP A 9 14.52 -7.46 21.57
C ASP A 9 14.10 -8.91 21.94
N LYS A 10 12.77 -9.18 21.96
CA LYS A 10 12.24 -10.53 22.21
C LYS A 10 12.64 -11.54 21.12
N LEU A 11 12.80 -11.07 19.88
CA LEU A 11 13.26 -11.89 18.75
C LEU A 11 14.78 -12.02 18.68
N GLY A 12 15.53 -11.44 19.62
CA GLY A 12 16.99 -11.44 19.63
C GLY A 12 17.63 -10.59 18.53
N ARG A 13 16.84 -9.78 17.80
CA ARG A 13 17.35 -8.89 16.74
C ARG A 13 17.94 -7.64 17.37
N LYS A 14 19.19 -7.32 16.99
CA LYS A 14 19.94 -6.16 17.51
C LYS A 14 20.28 -5.12 16.42
N SER A 15 20.12 -5.47 15.15
CA SER A 15 20.48 -4.61 14.01
C SER A 15 19.75 -5.06 12.73
N GLY A 16 20.06 -4.40 11.62
CA GLY A 16 19.57 -4.72 10.28
C GLY A 16 18.28 -3.99 9.89
N PRO A 17 17.73 -4.28 8.72
CA PRO A 17 16.62 -3.53 8.14
C PRO A 17 15.33 -3.72 8.94
N VAL A 18 14.61 -2.61 9.17
CA VAL A 18 13.26 -2.58 9.74
C VAL A 18 12.35 -1.83 8.79
N VAL A 19 11.37 -2.53 8.22
CA VAL A 19 10.43 -1.97 7.26
C VAL A 19 9.25 -1.34 8.01
N PHE A 20 8.94 -0.11 7.60
CA PHE A 20 7.71 0.61 7.89
C PHE A 20 6.95 0.73 6.58
N GLU A 21 5.68 0.48 6.60
CA GLU A 21 4.86 0.46 5.39
C GLU A 21 3.66 1.38 5.51
N THR A 22 3.33 2.02 4.40
CA THR A 22 2.11 2.80 4.21
C THR A 22 1.51 2.44 2.87
N GLY A 23 0.18 2.29 2.81
CA GLY A 23 -0.56 1.96 1.61
C GLY A 23 -1.24 3.18 1.00
N TYR A 24 -1.45 3.13 -0.30
CA TYR A 24 -2.20 4.11 -1.06
C TYR A 24 -3.06 3.44 -2.12
N GLY A 25 -4.38 3.61 -2.00
CA GLY A 25 -5.30 3.23 -3.07
C GLY A 25 -5.42 4.39 -4.08
N PRO A 26 -4.90 4.25 -5.31
CA PRO A 26 -4.83 5.36 -6.28
C PRO A 26 -6.19 5.60 -6.98
N SER A 27 -7.28 5.57 -6.24
CA SER A 27 -8.64 5.81 -6.74
C SER A 27 -9.01 7.28 -6.90
N GLY A 28 -8.12 8.21 -6.54
CA GLY A 28 -8.28 9.65 -6.65
C GLY A 28 -6.99 10.41 -6.37
N LEU A 29 -7.06 11.74 -6.44
CA LEU A 29 -5.91 12.59 -6.17
C LEU A 29 -5.43 12.47 -4.71
N PRO A 30 -4.11 12.53 -4.45
CA PRO A 30 -3.58 12.61 -3.09
C PRO A 30 -4.17 13.81 -2.32
N HIS A 31 -4.44 13.60 -1.05
CA HIS A 31 -5.07 14.60 -0.17
C HIS A 31 -4.52 14.52 1.26
N MET A 32 -5.10 15.30 2.18
CA MET A 32 -4.67 15.34 3.60
C MET A 32 -4.69 13.98 4.29
N GLY A 33 -5.59 13.06 3.88
CA GLY A 33 -5.57 11.68 4.37
C GLY A 33 -4.31 10.93 3.95
N THR A 34 -3.91 11.08 2.70
CA THR A 34 -2.65 10.53 2.16
C THR A 34 -1.43 11.08 2.91
N PHE A 35 -1.39 12.40 3.14
CA PHE A 35 -0.36 13.03 3.97
C PHE A 35 -0.34 12.45 5.39
N GLY A 36 -1.50 12.38 6.03
CA GLY A 36 -1.65 11.88 7.40
C GLY A 36 -1.18 10.43 7.56
N GLU A 37 -1.38 9.59 6.55
CA GLU A 37 -0.91 8.20 6.53
C GLU A 37 0.62 8.13 6.52
N VAL A 38 1.26 8.87 5.63
CA VAL A 38 2.72 8.85 5.47
C VAL A 38 3.41 9.56 6.63
N VAL A 39 2.92 10.73 7.08
CA VAL A 39 3.53 11.47 8.18
C VAL A 39 3.49 10.71 9.50
N ARG A 40 2.37 10.05 9.84
CA ARG A 40 2.28 9.21 11.04
C ARG A 40 3.31 8.10 11.04
N THR A 41 3.46 7.41 9.93
CA THR A 41 4.43 6.32 9.78
C THR A 41 5.86 6.86 9.85
N THR A 42 6.15 7.99 9.21
CA THR A 42 7.44 8.69 9.29
C THR A 42 7.78 9.11 10.72
N MET A 43 6.81 9.64 11.48
CA MET A 43 7.01 9.99 12.89
C MET A 43 7.38 8.78 13.75
N VAL A 44 6.71 7.64 13.53
CA VAL A 44 7.02 6.38 14.25
C VAL A 44 8.40 5.86 13.87
N LEU A 45 8.76 5.92 12.59
CA LEU A 45 10.08 5.56 12.08
C LEU A 45 11.17 6.41 12.73
N HIS A 46 11.02 7.74 12.71
CA HIS A 46 11.97 8.66 13.34
C HIS A 46 12.11 8.40 14.84
N ALA A 47 10.98 8.25 15.56
CA ALA A 47 11.01 7.93 16.98
C ALA A 47 11.63 6.57 17.28
N PHE A 48 11.56 5.61 16.36
CA PHE A 48 12.24 4.32 16.47
C PHE A 48 13.74 4.45 16.28
N ASP A 49 14.16 5.20 15.27
CA ASP A 49 15.57 5.45 14.98
C ASP A 49 16.26 6.14 16.16
N VAL A 50 15.67 7.22 16.69
CA VAL A 50 16.16 7.92 17.88
C VAL A 50 16.22 6.97 19.10
N LEU A 51 15.16 6.19 19.34
CA LEU A 51 15.08 5.25 20.47
C LEU A 51 16.15 4.16 20.43
N THR A 52 16.57 3.77 19.22
CA THR A 52 17.54 2.69 19.00
C THR A 52 18.97 3.19 18.78
N GLY A 53 19.17 4.51 18.75
CA GLY A 53 20.47 5.13 18.53
C GLY A 53 21.10 4.80 17.17
N GLY A 54 20.27 4.60 16.14
CA GLY A 54 20.72 4.24 14.79
C GLY A 54 21.19 2.77 14.65
N ALA A 55 20.88 1.90 15.61
CA ALA A 55 21.31 0.50 15.55
C ALA A 55 20.63 -0.33 14.44
N TYR A 56 19.57 0.18 13.85
CA TYR A 56 18.82 -0.44 12.78
C TYR A 56 18.79 0.43 11.52
N GLU A 57 18.36 -0.14 10.41
CA GLU A 57 18.20 0.53 9.13
C GLU A 57 16.69 0.68 8.84
N PRO A 58 16.03 1.73 9.38
CA PRO A 58 14.61 1.91 9.17
C PRO A 58 14.34 2.34 7.72
N LYS A 59 13.40 1.70 7.06
CA LYS A 59 13.01 1.99 5.68
C LYS A 59 11.50 2.16 5.59
N LEU A 60 11.06 3.30 5.06
CA LEU A 60 9.65 3.51 4.71
C LEU A 60 9.38 3.00 3.30
N ILE A 61 8.41 2.11 3.16
CA ILE A 61 7.87 1.67 1.86
C ILE A 61 6.48 2.27 1.71
N CYS A 62 6.24 2.90 0.56
CA CYS A 62 4.91 3.37 0.15
C CYS A 62 4.43 2.46 -0.98
N VAL A 63 3.42 1.63 -0.69
CA VAL A 63 2.82 0.70 -1.65
C VAL A 63 1.59 1.36 -2.28
N SER A 64 1.52 1.35 -3.60
CA SER A 64 0.31 1.73 -4.32
C SER A 64 -0.45 0.48 -4.75
N ASP A 65 -1.74 0.40 -4.35
CA ASP A 65 -2.67 -0.67 -4.72
C ASP A 65 -3.26 -0.40 -6.12
N ASP A 66 -2.40 -0.18 -7.10
CA ASP A 66 -2.75 0.23 -8.47
C ASP A 66 -3.39 -0.87 -9.33
N MET A 67 -3.48 -2.10 -8.80
CA MET A 67 -4.27 -3.18 -9.39
C MET A 67 -5.76 -3.14 -9.00
N ASP A 68 -6.13 -2.32 -8.01
CA ASP A 68 -7.53 -2.19 -7.60
C ASP A 68 -8.42 -1.77 -8.77
N GLY A 69 -9.67 -2.24 -8.76
CA GLY A 69 -10.68 -1.84 -9.74
C GLY A 69 -11.22 -0.42 -9.47
N MET A 70 -11.56 0.29 -10.53
CA MET A 70 -12.25 1.58 -10.43
C MET A 70 -13.67 1.38 -9.89
N ARG A 71 -13.90 1.67 -8.62
CA ARG A 71 -15.19 1.44 -7.95
C ARG A 71 -16.22 2.55 -8.21
N LYS A 72 -15.75 3.76 -8.44
CA LYS A 72 -16.57 4.94 -8.74
C LYS A 72 -15.72 5.97 -9.49
N VAL A 73 -16.40 6.84 -10.24
CA VAL A 73 -15.76 7.99 -10.88
C VAL A 73 -15.62 9.12 -9.86
N PRO A 74 -14.40 9.65 -9.61
CA PRO A 74 -14.21 10.81 -8.75
C PRO A 74 -14.78 12.08 -9.40
N GLU A 75 -15.57 12.86 -8.65
CA GLU A 75 -16.27 14.05 -9.17
C GLU A 75 -15.32 15.19 -9.58
N ASN A 76 -14.10 15.20 -9.05
CA ASN A 76 -13.11 16.25 -9.25
C ASN A 76 -12.12 15.97 -10.39
N LEU A 77 -12.41 14.99 -11.25
CA LEU A 77 -11.57 14.63 -12.39
C LEU A 77 -12.26 15.00 -13.73
N PRO A 78 -11.48 15.30 -14.77
CA PRO A 78 -12.01 15.49 -16.11
C PRO A 78 -12.45 14.16 -16.74
N ASN A 79 -13.14 14.25 -17.89
CA ASN A 79 -13.53 13.10 -18.72
C ASN A 79 -14.33 12.01 -17.96
N GLN A 80 -15.24 12.43 -17.07
CA GLN A 80 -16.03 11.53 -16.22
C GLN A 80 -16.85 10.50 -17.02
N ALA A 81 -17.37 10.87 -18.19
CA ALA A 81 -18.11 9.95 -19.04
C ALA A 81 -17.23 8.78 -19.51
N MET A 82 -16.01 9.06 -19.96
CA MET A 82 -15.04 8.04 -20.34
C MET A 82 -14.68 7.16 -19.13
N LEU A 83 -14.43 7.74 -17.95
CA LEU A 83 -14.13 6.96 -16.75
C LEU A 83 -15.30 6.06 -16.33
N ALA A 84 -16.55 6.49 -16.54
CA ALA A 84 -17.73 5.69 -16.22
C ALA A 84 -17.86 4.41 -17.08
N GLU A 85 -17.33 4.42 -18.29
CA GLU A 85 -17.28 3.25 -19.18
C GLU A 85 -16.31 2.18 -18.70
N HIS A 86 -15.34 2.56 -17.82
CA HIS A 86 -14.28 1.69 -17.30
C HIS A 86 -14.47 1.30 -15.82
N LEU A 87 -15.70 1.44 -15.27
CA LEU A 87 -15.99 0.98 -13.92
C LEU A 87 -15.71 -0.52 -13.76
N GLN A 88 -15.14 -0.90 -12.61
CA GLN A 88 -14.70 -2.24 -12.24
C GLN A 88 -13.43 -2.74 -12.97
N GLU A 89 -12.90 -2.00 -13.93
CA GLU A 89 -11.62 -2.34 -14.54
C GLU A 89 -10.45 -1.95 -13.63
N PRO A 90 -9.32 -2.69 -13.69
CA PRO A 90 -8.11 -2.33 -12.94
C PRO A 90 -7.62 -0.92 -13.30
N LEU A 91 -7.19 -0.14 -12.33
CA LEU A 91 -6.72 1.24 -12.55
C LEU A 91 -5.56 1.34 -13.54
N THR A 92 -4.83 0.25 -13.76
CA THR A 92 -3.72 0.16 -14.72
C THR A 92 -4.16 0.01 -16.17
N VAL A 93 -5.45 -0.28 -16.44
CA VAL A 93 -6.01 -0.35 -17.80
C VAL A 93 -7.00 0.76 -18.09
N VAL A 94 -7.52 1.42 -17.05
CA VAL A 94 -8.37 2.61 -17.20
C VAL A 94 -7.56 3.73 -17.86
N PRO A 95 -8.05 4.37 -18.95
CA PRO A 95 -7.35 5.46 -19.59
C PRO A 95 -7.12 6.65 -18.65
N ASP A 96 -5.99 7.35 -18.83
CA ASP A 96 -5.71 8.57 -18.07
C ASP A 96 -6.66 9.69 -18.48
N PRO A 97 -7.50 10.24 -17.56
CA PRO A 97 -8.42 11.31 -17.88
C PRO A 97 -7.74 12.64 -18.27
N PHE A 98 -6.45 12.79 -17.97
CA PHE A 98 -5.64 13.96 -18.33
C PHE A 98 -4.84 13.76 -19.62
N GLY A 99 -4.73 12.52 -20.13
CA GLY A 99 -3.99 12.19 -21.35
C GLY A 99 -2.47 12.40 -21.24
N THR A 100 -1.90 12.31 -20.05
CA THR A 100 -0.48 12.59 -19.79
C THR A 100 0.33 11.33 -19.43
N HIS A 101 -0.35 10.24 -19.12
CA HIS A 101 0.24 8.95 -18.72
C HIS A 101 -0.48 7.81 -19.43
N ASP A 102 0.12 6.62 -19.42
CA ASP A 102 -0.38 5.43 -20.09
C ASP A 102 -1.71 4.90 -19.50
N SER A 103 -1.98 5.22 -18.24
CA SER A 103 -3.19 4.81 -17.54
C SER A 103 -3.54 5.74 -16.38
N TYR A 104 -4.77 5.61 -15.89
CA TYR A 104 -5.23 6.25 -14.67
C TYR A 104 -4.31 5.94 -13.48
N GLY A 105 -3.99 4.65 -13.28
CA GLY A 105 -3.09 4.21 -12.19
C GLY A 105 -1.72 4.84 -12.31
N ALA A 106 -1.14 4.91 -13.52
CA ALA A 106 0.15 5.55 -13.77
C ALA A 106 0.12 7.05 -13.44
N HIS A 107 -0.96 7.75 -13.83
CA HIS A 107 -1.15 9.16 -13.49
C HIS A 107 -1.22 9.37 -11.97
N MET A 108 -2.05 8.60 -11.27
CA MET A 108 -2.25 8.74 -9.82
C MET A 108 -0.97 8.38 -9.04
N ASN A 109 -0.20 7.38 -9.50
CA ASN A 109 1.11 7.06 -8.95
C ASN A 109 2.10 8.20 -9.11
N ALA A 110 2.14 8.85 -10.27
CA ALA A 110 2.98 10.03 -10.50
C ALA A 110 2.57 11.20 -9.58
N ARG A 111 1.24 11.42 -9.42
CA ARG A 111 0.71 12.44 -8.50
C ARG A 111 1.06 12.17 -7.05
N LEU A 112 0.96 10.91 -6.61
CA LEU A 112 1.36 10.50 -5.26
C LEU A 112 2.83 10.82 -4.99
N ARG A 113 3.71 10.39 -5.90
CA ARG A 113 5.16 10.63 -5.76
C ARG A 113 5.48 12.12 -5.69
N GLY A 114 4.98 12.91 -6.64
CA GLY A 114 5.17 14.36 -6.62
C GLY A 114 4.61 15.03 -5.36
N PHE A 115 3.49 14.54 -4.84
CA PHE A 115 2.90 15.02 -3.59
C PHE A 115 3.84 14.71 -2.40
N LEU A 116 4.31 13.48 -2.25
CA LEU A 116 5.19 13.08 -1.15
C LEU A 116 6.55 13.78 -1.24
N ASP A 117 7.10 13.92 -2.43
CA ASP A 117 8.37 14.61 -2.67
C ASP A 117 8.28 16.10 -2.28
N SER A 118 7.13 16.73 -2.52
CA SER A 118 6.91 18.15 -2.16
C SER A 118 6.96 18.41 -0.66
N PHE A 119 6.71 17.40 0.17
CA PHE A 119 6.83 17.44 1.63
C PHE A 119 8.18 16.93 2.14
N GLY A 120 9.08 16.51 1.25
CA GLY A 120 10.42 16.04 1.61
C GLY A 120 10.43 14.66 2.31
N PHE A 121 9.42 13.82 2.10
CA PHE A 121 9.42 12.46 2.63
C PHE A 121 10.50 11.61 1.96
N THR A 122 11.20 10.81 2.76
CA THR A 122 12.12 9.77 2.27
C THR A 122 11.42 8.42 2.30
N TYR A 123 11.20 7.82 1.14
CA TYR A 123 10.47 6.57 1.00
C TYR A 123 10.95 5.76 -0.21
N VAL A 124 10.59 4.49 -0.24
CA VAL A 124 10.72 3.62 -1.42
C VAL A 124 9.31 3.38 -1.97
N PHE A 125 9.06 3.87 -3.17
CA PHE A 125 7.79 3.60 -3.85
C PHE A 125 7.75 2.17 -4.37
N LYS A 126 6.59 1.51 -4.25
CA LYS A 126 6.29 0.21 -4.82
C LYS A 126 4.91 0.22 -5.47
N SER A 127 4.83 -0.27 -6.71
CA SER A 127 3.56 -0.56 -7.39
C SER A 127 3.17 -2.01 -7.13
N ALA A 128 1.94 -2.26 -6.70
CA ALA A 128 1.42 -3.62 -6.56
C ALA A 128 1.46 -4.35 -7.90
N THR A 129 1.08 -3.68 -9.00
CA THR A 129 1.15 -4.23 -10.35
C THR A 129 2.55 -4.70 -10.72
N GLU A 130 3.58 -3.88 -10.45
CA GLU A 130 4.97 -4.25 -10.72
C GLU A 130 5.42 -5.42 -9.85
N LEU A 131 5.06 -5.46 -8.57
CA LEU A 131 5.40 -6.54 -7.65
C LEU A 131 4.78 -7.87 -8.09
N TYR A 132 3.50 -7.87 -8.50
CA TYR A 132 2.84 -9.07 -9.01
C TYR A 132 3.45 -9.52 -10.35
N ARG A 133 3.63 -8.60 -11.31
CA ARG A 133 4.16 -8.94 -12.63
C ARG A 133 5.61 -9.42 -12.61
N SER A 134 6.40 -8.95 -11.66
CA SER A 134 7.79 -9.40 -11.49
C SER A 134 7.94 -10.74 -10.78
N GLY A 135 6.83 -11.34 -10.29
CA GLY A 135 6.86 -12.56 -9.50
C GLY A 135 7.37 -12.36 -8.07
N ALA A 136 7.47 -11.12 -7.58
CA ALA A 136 7.98 -10.83 -6.24
C ALA A 136 7.13 -11.46 -5.12
N TYR A 137 5.89 -11.81 -5.42
CA TYR A 137 4.96 -12.45 -4.49
C TYR A 137 4.76 -13.95 -4.74
N ASP A 138 5.32 -14.54 -5.79
CA ASP A 138 4.99 -15.91 -6.23
C ASP A 138 5.22 -16.94 -5.11
N ASP A 139 6.38 -16.95 -4.49
CA ASP A 139 6.70 -17.87 -3.40
C ASP A 139 5.75 -17.75 -2.20
N ILE A 140 5.40 -16.51 -1.83
CA ILE A 140 4.49 -16.29 -0.69
C ILE A 140 3.05 -16.62 -1.04
N LEU A 141 2.64 -16.42 -2.28
CA LEU A 141 1.31 -16.80 -2.78
C LEU A 141 1.16 -18.32 -2.81
N VAL A 142 2.14 -19.04 -3.33
CA VAL A 142 2.17 -20.51 -3.29
C VAL A 142 2.07 -21.01 -1.85
N ARG A 143 2.89 -20.45 -0.95
CA ARG A 143 2.85 -20.81 0.46
C ARG A 143 1.50 -20.48 1.12
N ALA A 144 0.87 -19.38 0.74
CA ALA A 144 -0.46 -19.02 1.25
C ALA A 144 -1.52 -20.05 0.80
N LEU A 145 -1.45 -20.53 -0.47
CA LEU A 145 -2.32 -21.58 -0.97
C LEU A 145 -2.10 -22.91 -0.26
N GLU A 146 -0.85 -23.30 -0.03
CA GLU A 146 -0.51 -24.50 0.75
C GLU A 146 -1.05 -24.46 2.19
N LYS A 147 -1.19 -23.26 2.76
CA LYS A 147 -1.66 -23.02 4.12
C LYS A 147 -3.09 -22.47 4.19
N TYR A 148 -3.83 -22.60 3.10
CA TYR A 148 -5.16 -22.00 2.98
C TYR A 148 -6.09 -22.38 4.15
N ASP A 149 -6.22 -23.67 4.47
CA ASP A 149 -7.10 -24.16 5.53
C ASP A 149 -6.68 -23.62 6.91
N GLU A 150 -5.37 -23.57 7.19
CA GLU A 150 -4.84 -23.02 8.44
C GLU A 150 -5.13 -21.52 8.55
N ILE A 151 -4.98 -20.78 7.44
CA ILE A 151 -5.30 -19.35 7.35
C ILE A 151 -6.81 -19.15 7.60
N MET A 152 -7.66 -19.93 6.95
CA MET A 152 -9.11 -19.84 7.10
C MET A 152 -9.56 -20.13 8.53
N GLN A 153 -8.97 -21.11 9.22
CA GLN A 153 -9.25 -21.38 10.63
C GLN A 153 -8.95 -20.20 11.55
N VAL A 154 -7.93 -19.41 11.23
CA VAL A 154 -7.57 -18.20 11.99
C VAL A 154 -8.45 -17.01 11.59
N MET A 155 -8.73 -16.85 10.30
CA MET A 155 -9.44 -15.68 9.76
C MET A 155 -10.94 -15.72 10.02
N LEU A 156 -11.61 -16.85 9.75
CA LEU A 156 -13.07 -16.95 9.82
C LEU A 156 -13.65 -16.51 11.18
N PRO A 157 -13.12 -16.93 12.34
CA PRO A 157 -13.66 -16.51 13.63
C PRO A 157 -13.57 -14.99 13.89
N THR A 158 -12.73 -14.27 13.16
CA THR A 158 -12.57 -12.80 13.30
C THR A 158 -13.58 -11.99 12.49
N LEU A 159 -14.32 -12.66 11.60
CA LEU A 159 -15.29 -12.03 10.69
C LEU A 159 -16.69 -12.03 11.31
N GLY A 160 -17.53 -11.06 10.93
CA GLY A 160 -18.96 -11.09 11.24
C GLY A 160 -19.67 -12.24 10.53
N ALA A 161 -20.81 -12.72 11.08
CA ALA A 161 -21.53 -13.92 10.62
C ALA A 161 -21.85 -13.91 9.11
N GLU A 162 -22.27 -12.78 8.55
CA GLU A 162 -22.56 -12.63 7.13
C GLU A 162 -21.30 -12.87 6.27
N ARG A 163 -20.17 -12.29 6.68
CA ARG A 163 -18.90 -12.48 5.99
C ARG A 163 -18.33 -13.88 6.14
N GLN A 164 -18.53 -14.53 7.28
CA GLN A 164 -18.10 -15.93 7.47
C GLN A 164 -18.77 -16.86 6.45
N ALA A 165 -20.05 -16.61 6.13
CA ALA A 165 -20.81 -17.44 5.20
C ALA A 165 -20.43 -17.25 3.71
N THR A 166 -19.80 -16.12 3.36
CA THR A 166 -19.49 -15.74 1.99
C THR A 166 -17.99 -15.58 1.70
N TYR A 167 -17.13 -15.76 2.71
CA TYR A 167 -15.69 -15.62 2.56
C TYR A 167 -15.10 -16.89 1.93
N SER A 168 -14.46 -16.73 0.79
CA SER A 168 -13.81 -17.82 0.02
C SER A 168 -12.37 -17.44 -0.30
#